data_e94201a33774ee81b1cc5b9b40ee435a
#
_entry.id   e94201a33774ee81b1cc5b9b40ee435a
#
_cell.length_a   1.000
_cell.length_b   1.000
_cell.length_c   1.000
_cell.angle_alpha   90.00
_cell.angle_beta   90.00
_cell.angle_gamma   90.00
#
_symmetry.space_group_name_H-M   'P 1'
#
loop_
_entity.id
_entity.type
_entity.pdbx_description
1 polymer ?
#
loop_
_entity_poly.entity_id
_entity_poly.type
_entity_poly.pdbx_seq_one_letter_code
_entity_poly.pdbx_strand_id
1 'polypeptide(L)'
;MIHIEDADPDHADAKVLIAALSQRLAAITGSSGQASFEADDVRGPGAAFLLARDEQGRAIGCGALRPLQPGVAEIKRMYAAVSGQGIGSAVLAALEARAKSLGYEEIRLETRRVNTTAVGFYGRAGYRECPPYGRYIGRPEAICFAKPVVFASV
;
A
#
# COMPACT_ATOMS: atom_id res chain seq x y z
N MET A 1 19.50 0.33 8.43
CA MET A 1 19.12 -0.19 7.10
C MET A 1 17.75 -0.86 7.21
N ILE A 2 16.90 -0.64 6.24
CA ILE A 2 15.56 -1.24 6.20
C ILE A 2 15.64 -2.52 5.37
N HIS A 3 15.15 -3.62 5.94
CA HIS A 3 15.06 -4.91 5.26
C HIS A 3 13.62 -5.22 4.91
N ILE A 4 13.34 -5.52 3.65
CA ILE A 4 11.99 -5.83 3.16
C ILE A 4 11.90 -7.33 2.89
N GLU A 5 10.84 -7.96 3.38
CA GLU A 5 10.60 -9.39 3.17
C GLU A 5 9.13 -9.68 2.91
N ASP A 6 8.87 -10.79 2.24
CA ASP A 6 7.51 -11.30 2.09
C ASP A 6 7.02 -11.83 3.43
N ALA A 7 5.74 -11.64 3.71
CA ALA A 7 5.11 -12.16 4.91
C ALA A 7 3.65 -12.50 4.64
N ASP A 8 3.06 -13.30 5.52
CA ASP A 8 1.63 -13.53 5.49
C ASP A 8 0.95 -12.44 6.32
N PRO A 9 -0.20 -11.89 5.87
CA PRO A 9 -0.90 -10.84 6.63
C PRO A 9 -1.42 -11.33 7.99
N ASP A 10 -1.55 -12.63 8.20
CA ASP A 10 -1.93 -13.20 9.50
C ASP A 10 -0.74 -13.52 10.41
N HIS A 11 0.49 -13.30 9.94
CA HIS A 11 1.67 -13.42 10.82
C HIS A 11 1.55 -12.42 11.97
N ALA A 12 2.02 -12.80 13.16
CA ALA A 12 1.86 -11.98 14.37
C ALA A 12 2.37 -10.54 14.18
N ASP A 13 3.54 -10.36 13.56
CA ASP A 13 4.14 -9.04 13.33
C ASP A 13 3.31 -8.23 12.33
N ALA A 14 2.76 -8.88 11.30
CA ALA A 14 1.89 -8.23 10.33
C ALA A 14 0.59 -7.75 10.98
N LYS A 15 -0.02 -8.58 11.82
CA LYS A 15 -1.25 -8.21 12.53
C LYS A 15 -1.06 -6.99 13.42
N VAL A 16 0.08 -6.88 14.09
CA VAL A 16 0.38 -5.72 14.93
C VAL A 16 0.41 -4.44 14.10
N LEU A 17 1.08 -4.47 12.94
CA LEU A 17 1.18 -3.30 12.06
C LEU A 17 -0.16 -2.96 11.42
N ILE A 18 -0.92 -3.96 10.98
CA ILE A 18 -2.25 -3.75 10.40
C ILE A 18 -3.19 -3.13 11.43
N ALA A 19 -3.15 -3.60 12.69
CA ALA A 19 -3.94 -3.02 13.77
C ALA A 19 -3.53 -1.57 14.05
N ALA A 20 -2.23 -1.28 14.07
CA ALA A 20 -1.73 0.08 14.28
C ALA A 20 -2.17 1.02 13.15
N LEU A 21 -2.14 0.55 11.91
CA LEU A 21 -2.64 1.32 10.76
C LEU A 21 -4.13 1.59 10.91
N SER A 22 -4.92 0.59 11.26
CA SER A 22 -6.37 0.75 11.45
C SER A 22 -6.68 1.80 12.50
N GLN A 23 -5.94 1.82 13.62
CA GLN A 23 -6.11 2.84 14.66
C GLN A 23 -5.75 4.22 14.16
N ARG A 24 -4.66 4.35 13.41
CA ARG A 24 -4.23 5.65 12.84
C ARG A 24 -5.25 6.17 11.84
N LEU A 25 -5.77 5.30 10.96
CA LEU A 25 -6.78 5.69 9.98
C LEU A 25 -8.08 6.11 10.66
N ALA A 26 -8.52 5.39 11.69
CA ALA A 26 -9.72 5.76 12.44
C ALA A 26 -9.56 7.14 13.09
N ALA A 27 -8.38 7.46 13.61
CA ALA A 27 -8.11 8.76 14.22
C ALA A 27 -8.10 9.90 13.17
N ILE A 28 -7.60 9.65 11.96
CA ILE A 28 -7.52 10.67 10.90
C ILE A 28 -8.84 10.82 10.17
N THR A 29 -9.51 9.71 9.84
CA THR A 29 -10.61 9.69 8.87
C THR A 29 -11.96 9.29 9.46
N GLY A 30 -11.97 8.75 10.69
CA GLY A 30 -13.15 8.16 11.30
C GLY A 30 -13.44 6.72 10.84
N SER A 31 -12.60 6.14 9.98
CA SER A 31 -12.76 4.77 9.48
C SER A 31 -11.42 4.03 9.51
N SER A 32 -11.45 2.77 9.97
CA SER A 32 -10.25 1.94 10.06
C SER A 32 -9.74 1.44 8.71
N GLY A 33 -10.55 1.49 7.65
CA GLY A 33 -10.23 0.90 6.36
C GLY A 33 -10.36 -0.62 6.32
N GLN A 34 -10.76 -1.27 7.41
CA GLN A 34 -10.87 -2.74 7.47
C GLN A 34 -11.91 -3.29 6.50
N ALA A 35 -12.98 -2.53 6.20
CA ALA A 35 -14.02 -2.97 5.28
C ALA A 35 -13.51 -3.19 3.86
N SER A 36 -12.37 -2.60 3.48
CA SER A 36 -11.78 -2.71 2.15
C SER A 36 -10.61 -3.68 2.08
N PHE A 37 -10.34 -4.43 3.15
CA PHE A 37 -9.18 -5.33 3.19
C PHE A 37 -9.52 -6.65 3.86
N GLU A 38 -9.18 -7.75 3.18
CA GLU A 38 -9.19 -9.09 3.73
C GLU A 38 -7.86 -9.76 3.45
N ALA A 39 -7.40 -10.62 4.38
CA ALA A 39 -6.09 -11.27 4.27
C ALA A 39 -5.93 -12.07 2.97
N ASP A 40 -7.01 -12.74 2.53
CA ASP A 40 -6.96 -13.54 1.30
C ASP A 40 -6.77 -12.69 0.04
N ASP A 41 -7.11 -11.40 0.07
CA ASP A 41 -6.92 -10.52 -1.08
C ASP A 41 -5.44 -10.38 -1.47
N VAL A 42 -4.53 -10.61 -0.54
CA VAL A 42 -3.09 -10.42 -0.75
C VAL A 42 -2.33 -11.75 -0.73
N ARG A 43 -3.05 -12.84 -0.97
CA ARG A 43 -2.50 -14.19 -1.13
C ARG A 43 -2.72 -14.65 -2.57
N GLY A 44 -1.89 -15.59 -3.00
CA GLY A 44 -2.01 -16.22 -4.30
C GLY A 44 -1.37 -15.43 -5.43
N PRO A 45 -1.62 -15.86 -6.68
CA PRO A 45 -1.00 -15.26 -7.86
C PRO A 45 -1.34 -13.78 -8.00
N GLY A 46 -0.33 -12.99 -8.32
CA GLY A 46 -0.49 -11.55 -8.54
C GLY A 46 -0.57 -10.73 -7.28
N ALA A 47 -0.46 -11.33 -6.09
CA ALA A 47 -0.57 -10.65 -4.81
C ALA A 47 0.75 -10.72 -4.03
N ALA A 48 0.92 -9.81 -3.08
CA ALA A 48 2.06 -9.80 -2.17
C ALA A 48 1.70 -9.04 -0.90
N PHE A 49 2.31 -9.44 0.22
CA PHE A 49 2.32 -8.68 1.45
C PHE A 49 3.76 -8.57 1.92
N LEU A 50 4.22 -7.34 2.15
CA LEU A 50 5.62 -7.07 2.49
C LEU A 50 5.70 -6.45 3.88
N LEU A 51 6.70 -6.91 4.66
CA LEU A 51 7.10 -6.31 5.92
C LEU A 51 8.45 -5.62 5.77
N ALA A 52 8.58 -4.46 6.39
CA ALA A 52 9.86 -3.78 6.56
C ALA A 52 10.34 -4.00 7.98
N ARG A 53 11.60 -4.38 8.14
CA ARG A 53 12.25 -4.59 9.44
C ARG A 53 13.47 -3.69 9.58
N ASP A 54 13.76 -3.28 10.81
CA ASP A 54 15.00 -2.58 11.13
C ASP A 54 16.15 -3.56 11.35
N GLU A 55 17.32 -3.04 11.72
CA GLU A 55 18.52 -3.86 11.95
C GLU A 55 18.38 -4.84 13.11
N GLN A 56 17.49 -4.54 14.07
CA GLN A 56 17.19 -5.41 15.20
C GLN A 56 16.08 -6.43 14.88
N GLY A 57 15.60 -6.45 13.65
CA GLY A 57 14.54 -7.37 13.24
C GLY A 57 13.13 -6.94 13.63
N ARG A 58 12.95 -5.70 14.14
CA ARG A 58 11.62 -5.21 14.52
C ARG A 58 10.83 -4.85 13.29
N ALA A 59 9.54 -5.22 13.25
CA ALA A 59 8.64 -4.85 12.17
C ALA A 59 8.29 -3.36 12.29
N ILE A 60 8.63 -2.57 11.27
CA ILE A 60 8.51 -1.11 11.29
C ILE A 60 7.64 -0.56 10.17
N GLY A 61 7.21 -1.41 9.25
CA GLY A 61 6.34 -0.99 8.16
C GLY A 61 5.78 -2.15 7.38
N CYS A 62 4.76 -1.90 6.59
CA CYS A 62 4.15 -2.92 5.73
C CYS A 62 3.45 -2.29 4.54
N GLY A 63 3.09 -3.12 3.59
CA GLY A 63 2.26 -2.77 2.45
C GLY A 63 1.85 -4.01 1.69
N ALA A 64 0.77 -3.90 0.95
CA ALA A 64 0.18 -5.02 0.24
C ALA A 64 -0.09 -4.65 -1.21
N LEU A 65 -0.06 -5.68 -2.07
CA LEU A 65 -0.37 -5.58 -3.49
C LEU A 65 -1.39 -6.66 -3.82
N ARG A 66 -2.46 -6.29 -4.52
CA ARG A 66 -3.47 -7.25 -4.96
C ARG A 66 -3.85 -7.01 -6.40
N PRO A 67 -4.30 -8.05 -7.14
CA PRO A 67 -4.84 -7.83 -8.46
C PRO A 67 -6.16 -7.06 -8.36
N LEU A 68 -6.31 -6.00 -9.16
CA LEU A 68 -7.54 -5.22 -9.25
C LEU A 68 -8.34 -5.61 -10.49
N GLN A 69 -7.68 -5.62 -11.63
CA GLN A 69 -8.20 -6.04 -12.93
C GLN A 69 -7.01 -6.41 -13.79
N PRO A 70 -7.21 -7.04 -14.98
CA PRO A 70 -6.09 -7.43 -15.83
C PRO A 70 -5.12 -6.26 -16.07
N GLY A 71 -3.84 -6.49 -15.77
CA GLY A 71 -2.78 -5.49 -15.93
C GLY A 71 -2.71 -4.43 -14.85
N VAL A 72 -3.64 -4.40 -13.90
CA VAL A 72 -3.71 -3.36 -12.88
C VAL A 72 -3.67 -3.97 -11.48
N ALA A 73 -2.72 -3.51 -10.67
CA ALA A 73 -2.62 -3.88 -9.26
C ALA A 73 -3.10 -2.74 -8.37
N GLU A 74 -3.56 -3.10 -7.18
CA GLU A 74 -3.92 -2.13 -6.15
C GLU A 74 -3.00 -2.26 -4.94
N ILE A 75 -2.50 -1.13 -4.45
CA ILE A 75 -1.75 -1.08 -3.20
C ILE A 75 -2.70 -0.83 -2.05
N LYS A 76 -2.51 -1.58 -0.96
CA LYS A 76 -3.31 -1.50 0.26
C LYS A 76 -2.42 -1.60 1.48
N ARG A 77 -2.93 -1.14 2.62
CA ARG A 77 -2.32 -1.31 3.94
C ARG A 77 -0.89 -0.80 4.06
N MET A 78 -0.58 0.28 3.36
CA MET A 78 0.70 0.97 3.51
C MET A 78 0.79 1.61 4.90
N TYR A 79 1.85 1.27 5.63
CA TYR A 79 2.07 1.79 6.98
C TYR A 79 3.56 1.90 7.27
N ALA A 80 3.93 3.01 7.88
CA ALA A 80 5.26 3.23 8.46
C ALA A 80 5.09 3.58 9.94
N ALA A 81 5.71 2.80 10.81
CA ALA A 81 5.56 2.99 12.26
C ALA A 81 6.19 4.29 12.74
N VAL A 82 7.25 4.75 12.06
CA VAL A 82 7.97 5.99 12.39
C VAL A 82 8.09 6.83 11.13
N SER A 83 7.75 8.12 11.24
CA SER A 83 7.88 9.04 10.11
C SER A 83 9.32 9.54 9.95
N GLY A 84 9.66 10.02 8.74
CA GLY A 84 10.94 10.68 8.48
C GLY A 84 12.14 9.76 8.32
N GLN A 85 11.94 8.43 8.27
CA GLN A 85 13.03 7.47 8.11
C GLN A 85 13.03 6.72 6.78
N GLY A 86 12.16 7.11 5.84
CA GLY A 86 12.10 6.50 4.53
C GLY A 86 11.46 5.12 4.48
N ILE A 87 10.77 4.71 5.55
CA ILE A 87 10.16 3.37 5.63
C ILE A 87 9.07 3.23 4.57
N GLY A 88 8.15 4.19 4.49
CA GLY A 88 7.07 4.17 3.50
C GLY A 88 7.61 4.13 2.08
N SER A 89 8.63 4.93 1.78
CA SER A 89 9.26 4.96 0.45
C SER A 89 9.92 3.63 0.10
N ALA A 90 10.56 2.99 1.08
CA ALA A 90 11.19 1.68 0.87
C ALA A 90 10.15 0.59 0.58
N VAL A 91 9.06 0.57 1.35
CA VAL A 91 7.97 -0.39 1.13
C VAL A 91 7.31 -0.15 -0.23
N LEU A 92 7.03 1.11 -0.57
CA LEU A 92 6.40 1.45 -1.85
C LEU A 92 7.28 1.04 -3.02
N ALA A 93 8.59 1.34 -2.96
CA ALA A 93 9.52 0.94 -4.01
C ALA A 93 9.57 -0.59 -4.19
N ALA A 94 9.53 -1.33 -3.09
CA ALA A 94 9.53 -2.79 -3.15
C ALA A 94 8.22 -3.34 -3.76
N LEU A 95 7.08 -2.73 -3.44
CA LEU A 95 5.79 -3.10 -4.04
C LEU A 95 5.77 -2.77 -5.54
N GLU A 96 6.31 -1.63 -5.94
CA GLU A 96 6.41 -1.27 -7.36
C GLU A 96 7.30 -2.22 -8.13
N ALA A 97 8.43 -2.63 -7.54
CA ALA A 97 9.30 -3.63 -8.13
C ALA A 97 8.60 -4.99 -8.27
N ARG A 98 7.83 -5.38 -7.27
CA ARG A 98 7.05 -6.61 -7.32
C ARG A 98 5.98 -6.53 -8.42
N ALA A 99 5.26 -5.43 -8.52
CA ALA A 99 4.26 -5.23 -9.56
C ALA A 99 4.88 -5.37 -10.95
N LYS A 100 6.06 -4.79 -11.13
CA LYS A 100 6.80 -4.91 -12.39
C LYS A 100 7.15 -6.37 -12.69
N SER A 101 7.68 -7.10 -11.71
CA SER A 101 8.07 -8.50 -11.89
C SER A 101 6.88 -9.41 -12.17
N LEU A 102 5.69 -9.03 -11.69
CA LEU A 102 4.45 -9.78 -11.92
C LEU A 102 3.77 -9.41 -13.24
N GLY A 103 4.31 -8.45 -13.98
CA GLY A 103 3.79 -8.07 -15.29
C GLY A 103 2.67 -7.03 -15.27
N TYR A 104 2.42 -6.39 -14.14
CA TYR A 104 1.43 -5.30 -14.09
C TYR A 104 1.89 -4.09 -14.89
N GLU A 105 0.95 -3.41 -15.52
CA GLU A 105 1.19 -2.20 -16.30
C GLU A 105 0.86 -0.93 -15.53
N GLU A 106 -0.02 -1.03 -14.54
CA GLU A 106 -0.49 0.12 -13.77
C GLU A 106 -0.71 -0.28 -12.31
N ILE A 107 -0.47 0.67 -11.41
CA ILE A 107 -0.77 0.52 -9.99
C ILE A 107 -1.77 1.61 -9.62
N ARG A 108 -2.81 1.24 -8.87
CA ARG A 108 -3.78 2.16 -8.31
C ARG A 108 -3.84 2.03 -6.80
N LEU A 109 -4.30 3.07 -6.16
CA LEU A 109 -4.54 3.07 -4.71
C LEU A 109 -5.59 4.13 -4.38
N GLU A 110 -6.17 4.00 -3.20
CA GLU A 110 -7.10 4.97 -2.68
C GLU A 110 -6.66 5.41 -1.28
N THR A 111 -6.83 6.67 -0.97
CA THR A 111 -6.74 7.19 0.39
C THR A 111 -7.84 8.21 0.61
N ARG A 112 -8.04 8.64 1.84
CA ARG A 112 -9.01 9.70 2.14
C ARG A 112 -8.38 11.06 1.90
N ARG A 113 -9.18 12.00 1.36
CA ARG A 113 -8.71 13.38 1.09
C ARG A 113 -8.22 14.08 2.35
N VAL A 114 -8.83 13.78 3.50
CA VAL A 114 -8.42 14.36 4.78
C VAL A 114 -7.05 13.86 5.27
N ASN A 115 -6.60 12.73 4.74
CA ASN A 115 -5.26 12.21 5.07
C ASN A 115 -4.21 12.91 4.20
N THR A 116 -3.96 14.17 4.50
CA THR A 116 -3.09 15.02 3.68
C THR A 116 -1.65 14.53 3.64
N THR A 117 -1.19 13.85 4.69
CA THR A 117 0.14 13.23 4.71
C THR A 117 0.26 12.16 3.64
N ALA A 118 -0.73 11.27 3.53
CA ALA A 118 -0.74 10.22 2.51
C ALA A 118 -0.87 10.81 1.11
N VAL A 119 -1.78 11.78 0.92
CA VAL A 119 -1.97 12.45 -0.37
C VAL A 119 -0.64 13.06 -0.85
N GLY A 120 0.07 13.76 0.01
CA GLY A 120 1.36 14.36 -0.32
C GLY A 120 2.43 13.30 -0.62
N PHE A 121 2.44 12.23 0.17
CA PHE A 121 3.41 11.14 -0.01
C PHE A 121 3.27 10.48 -1.39
N TYR A 122 2.05 10.10 -1.77
CA TYR A 122 1.83 9.46 -3.07
C TYR A 122 2.07 10.42 -4.23
N GLY A 123 1.69 11.70 -4.08
CA GLY A 123 1.98 12.71 -5.09
C GLY A 123 3.47 12.85 -5.37
N ARG A 124 4.28 12.90 -4.31
CA ARG A 124 5.75 12.96 -4.44
C ARG A 124 6.34 11.69 -5.02
N ALA A 125 5.67 10.56 -4.85
CA ALA A 125 6.10 9.28 -5.40
C ALA A 125 5.73 9.09 -6.88
N GLY A 126 5.08 10.09 -7.48
CA GLY A 126 4.74 10.06 -8.90
C GLY A 126 3.33 9.57 -9.21
N TYR A 127 2.51 9.36 -8.19
CA TYR A 127 1.11 8.99 -8.39
C TYR A 127 0.30 10.23 -8.74
N ARG A 128 -0.65 10.07 -9.65
CA ARG A 128 -1.54 11.14 -10.08
C ARG A 128 -2.98 10.76 -9.82
N GLU A 129 -3.79 11.73 -9.46
CA GLU A 129 -5.20 11.50 -9.25
C GLU A 129 -5.83 10.91 -10.50
N CYS A 130 -6.65 9.87 -10.33
CA CYS A 130 -7.39 9.21 -11.38
C CYS A 130 -8.88 9.14 -11.02
N PRO A 131 -9.76 8.83 -12.00
CA PRO A 131 -11.17 8.66 -11.68
C PRO A 131 -11.38 7.58 -10.61
N PRO A 132 -12.37 7.75 -9.73
CA PRO A 132 -12.70 6.75 -8.73
C PRO A 132 -12.97 5.39 -9.37
N TYR A 133 -12.53 4.33 -8.71
CA TYR A 133 -12.72 2.96 -9.20
C TYR A 133 -13.36 2.10 -8.12
N GLY A 134 -14.00 1.00 -8.55
CA GLY A 134 -14.56 -0.01 -7.66
C GLY A 134 -15.51 0.59 -6.62
N ARG A 135 -15.32 0.21 -5.38
CA ARG A 135 -16.14 0.64 -4.25
C ARG A 135 -16.03 2.14 -3.93
N TYR A 136 -15.06 2.84 -4.52
CA TYR A 136 -14.83 4.27 -4.26
C TYR A 136 -15.62 5.17 -5.19
N ILE A 137 -16.27 4.62 -6.19
CA ILE A 137 -17.15 5.37 -7.10
C ILE A 137 -18.31 5.95 -6.28
N GLY A 138 -18.55 7.26 -6.41
CA GLY A 138 -19.60 7.94 -5.67
C GLY A 138 -19.24 8.30 -4.23
N ARG A 139 -17.96 8.16 -3.84
CA ARG A 139 -17.49 8.52 -2.50
C ARG A 139 -16.59 9.74 -2.57
N PRO A 140 -17.13 10.96 -2.36
CA PRO A 140 -16.34 12.18 -2.49
C PRO A 140 -15.22 12.32 -1.48
N GLU A 141 -15.28 11.62 -0.34
CA GLU A 141 -14.22 11.61 0.68
C GLU A 141 -12.97 10.85 0.24
N ALA A 142 -13.08 10.00 -0.79
CA ALA A 142 -11.96 9.22 -1.30
C ALA A 142 -11.24 9.98 -2.41
N ILE A 143 -9.93 9.78 -2.49
CA ILE A 143 -9.11 10.19 -3.63
C ILE A 143 -8.37 8.97 -4.15
N CYS A 144 -8.49 8.71 -5.45
CA CYS A 144 -7.84 7.58 -6.10
C CYS A 144 -6.65 8.08 -6.90
N PHE A 145 -5.58 7.29 -6.88
CA PHE A 145 -4.33 7.58 -7.57
C PHE A 145 -3.93 6.44 -8.48
N ALA A 146 -3.20 6.76 -9.54
CA ALA A 146 -2.64 5.79 -10.45
C ALA A 146 -1.21 6.18 -10.82
N LYS A 147 -0.41 5.16 -11.10
CA LYS A 147 0.94 5.33 -11.61
C LYS A 147 1.23 4.20 -12.60
N PRO A 148 1.76 4.51 -13.80
CA PRO A 148 2.16 3.46 -14.72
C PRO A 148 3.39 2.73 -14.18
N VAL A 149 3.44 1.41 -14.41
CA VAL A 149 4.63 0.61 -14.12
C VAL A 149 5.56 0.76 -15.31
N VAL A 150 6.74 1.33 -15.06
CA VAL A 150 7.70 1.60 -16.12
C VAL A 150 8.64 0.42 -16.27
N PHE A 151 8.68 -0.14 -17.49
CA PHE A 151 9.63 -1.19 -17.84
C PHE A 151 10.84 -0.54 -18.48
N ALA A 152 12.05 -1.02 -18.13
CA ALA A 152 13.26 -0.52 -18.71
C ALA A 152 13.25 -0.75 -20.23
N SER A 153 13.55 0.30 -21.01
CA SER A 153 13.77 0.16 -22.44
C SER A 153 15.04 -0.64 -22.68
N VAL A 154 14.97 -1.54 -23.62
CA VAL A 154 16.11 -2.38 -23.99
C VAL A 154 16.90 -1.68 -25.09
#